data_63d13e42abc41dd8170948a3dcd5e615
#
_entry.id   63d13e42abc41dd8170948a3dcd5e615
#
_cell.length_a   1.000
_cell.length_b   1.000
_cell.length_c   1.000
_cell.angle_alpha   90.00
_cell.angle_beta   90.00
_cell.angle_gamma   90.00
#
_symmetry.space_group_name_H-M   'P 1'
#
loop_
_entity.id
_entity.type
_entity.pdbx_description
1 polymer ?
#
loop_
_entity_poly.entity_id
_entity_poly.type
_entity_poly.pdbx_seq_one_letter_code
_entity_poly.pdbx_strand_id
1 'polypeptide(L)'
;FRQGGQSFPMNLSREKIEKEKLKRPQEPSKPYPYYSEDITFENKLAGIKLAGTLTLPTKEGEYPVVILISGSGPQNRDEELLGHKPFLVLSDFLTKNGIAVLRYDDRGTALSTGDFNTATTADFATDVESAILYLKTRKEIIKNKIGLIGHSEGGLIAPMVASKSKDVAFIVLLAGTGIQGDQLLLLQKKLIEETAGLKDEDIQNGQSSNRKAFDIVINSKSLEQIKSDLTLYYKQKLKENPNIQKPEGMNDDDFVKLQVKQIANPWMQYFIKYNPSLNLEK
;
A
#
# COMPACT_ATOMS: atom_id res chain seq x y z
N PHE A 1 12.75 21.47 -11.25
CA PHE A 1 11.72 20.70 -10.54
C PHE A 1 11.87 20.87 -9.04
N ARG A 2 10.79 21.15 -8.32
CA ARG A 2 10.79 21.27 -6.86
C ARG A 2 9.84 20.22 -6.26
N GLN A 3 10.32 19.49 -5.26
CA GLN A 3 9.53 18.53 -4.50
C GLN A 3 9.98 18.55 -3.03
N GLY A 4 9.04 18.63 -2.10
CA GLY A 4 9.35 18.66 -0.66
C GLY A 4 10.25 19.82 -0.22
N GLY A 5 10.14 20.98 -0.88
CA GLY A 5 10.99 22.15 -0.57
C GLY A 5 12.39 22.13 -1.20
N GLN A 6 12.79 21.01 -1.80
CA GLN A 6 14.08 20.88 -2.49
C GLN A 6 13.97 21.19 -3.99
N SER A 7 14.98 21.90 -4.52
CA SER A 7 15.09 22.20 -5.96
C SER A 7 16.03 21.20 -6.61
N PHE A 8 15.52 20.48 -7.60
CA PHE A 8 16.31 19.57 -8.42
C PHE A 8 16.54 20.21 -9.79
N PRO A 9 17.81 20.42 -10.23
CA PRO A 9 18.06 20.88 -11.59
C PRO A 9 17.57 19.83 -12.59
N MET A 10 16.73 20.25 -13.52
CA MET A 10 16.28 19.40 -14.63
C MET A 10 16.76 20.03 -15.92
N ASN A 11 17.69 19.37 -16.59
CA ASN A 11 18.07 19.71 -17.95
C ASN A 11 17.13 18.99 -18.92
N LEU A 12 16.27 19.71 -19.59
CA LEU A 12 15.42 19.17 -20.63
C LEU A 12 16.22 19.13 -21.94
N SER A 13 16.47 17.94 -22.46
CA SER A 13 17.05 17.71 -23.77
C SER A 13 16.03 17.01 -24.66
N ARG A 14 16.06 17.27 -25.97
CA ARG A 14 15.33 16.51 -27.00
C ARG A 14 16.04 15.20 -27.36
N GLU A 15 17.25 15.02 -26.89
CA GLU A 15 17.98 13.78 -27.08
C GLU A 15 17.44 12.71 -26.11
N LYS A 16 17.28 11.51 -26.63
CA LYS A 16 16.88 10.35 -25.83
C LYS A 16 18.03 9.98 -24.89
N ILE A 17 17.92 10.39 -23.65
CA ILE A 17 18.88 9.96 -22.63
C ILE A 17 18.66 8.45 -22.42
N GLU A 18 19.62 7.63 -22.82
CA GLU A 18 19.65 6.24 -22.39
C GLU A 18 19.81 6.21 -20.88
N LYS A 19 18.76 5.79 -20.20
CA LYS A 19 18.82 5.57 -18.76
C LYS A 19 19.88 4.49 -18.50
N GLU A 20 20.94 4.84 -17.80
CA GLU A 20 21.90 3.86 -17.30
C GLU A 20 21.12 2.75 -16.60
N LYS A 21 21.22 1.52 -17.09
CA LYS A 21 20.61 0.37 -16.42
C LYS A 21 21.37 0.15 -15.12
N LEU A 22 20.80 0.62 -14.02
CA LEU A 22 21.36 0.37 -12.69
C LEU A 22 21.52 -1.14 -12.53
N LYS A 23 22.75 -1.57 -12.22
CA LYS A 23 23.04 -2.96 -11.90
C LYS A 23 22.38 -3.30 -10.57
N ARG A 24 21.47 -4.25 -10.59
CA ARG A 24 20.73 -4.75 -9.42
C ARG A 24 21.06 -6.24 -9.22
N PRO A 25 22.17 -6.56 -8.57
CA PRO A 25 22.65 -7.95 -8.47
C PRO A 25 21.70 -8.84 -7.66
N GLN A 26 20.83 -8.26 -6.85
CA GLN A 26 19.81 -8.98 -6.07
C GLN A 26 18.61 -9.41 -6.92
N GLU A 27 18.35 -8.78 -8.07
CA GLU A 27 17.21 -9.15 -8.91
C GLU A 27 17.49 -10.43 -9.66
N PRO A 28 16.57 -11.41 -9.59
CA PRO A 28 16.75 -12.67 -10.31
C PRO A 28 16.63 -12.46 -11.82
N SER A 29 17.44 -13.17 -12.58
CA SER A 29 17.42 -13.13 -14.06
C SER A 29 16.87 -14.43 -14.62
N LYS A 30 16.15 -14.36 -15.74
CA LYS A 30 15.68 -15.52 -16.50
C LYS A 30 16.85 -16.22 -17.24
N PRO A 31 16.81 -17.55 -17.44
CA PRO A 31 15.77 -18.46 -16.97
C PRO A 31 15.86 -18.71 -15.46
N TYR A 32 14.69 -18.76 -14.80
CA TYR A 32 14.64 -19.08 -13.37
C TYR A 32 14.87 -20.58 -13.14
N PRO A 33 15.53 -20.99 -12.02
CA PRO A 33 15.75 -22.40 -11.70
C PRO A 33 14.51 -23.08 -11.09
N TYR A 34 13.35 -22.48 -11.19
CA TYR A 34 12.08 -22.93 -10.66
C TYR A 34 10.95 -22.68 -11.68
N TYR A 35 9.80 -23.30 -11.46
CA TYR A 35 8.63 -23.06 -12.31
C TYR A 35 7.96 -21.73 -11.97
N SER A 36 7.58 -21.00 -13.00
CA SER A 36 6.88 -19.70 -12.86
C SER A 36 5.80 -19.60 -13.92
N GLU A 37 4.58 -19.27 -13.51
CA GLU A 37 3.45 -19.05 -14.42
C GLU A 37 2.67 -17.78 -14.05
N ASP A 38 2.22 -17.07 -15.07
CA ASP A 38 1.26 -16.00 -14.89
C ASP A 38 -0.13 -16.60 -14.76
N ILE A 39 -0.88 -16.10 -13.77
CA ILE A 39 -2.21 -16.59 -13.43
C ILE A 39 -3.20 -15.44 -13.32
N THR A 40 -4.47 -15.80 -13.32
CA THR A 40 -5.57 -14.88 -12.99
C THR A 40 -6.53 -15.58 -12.05
N PHE A 41 -7.02 -14.88 -11.05
CA PHE A 41 -8.06 -15.37 -10.16
C PHE A 41 -9.15 -14.30 -9.96
N GLU A 42 -10.33 -14.73 -9.54
CA GLU A 42 -11.49 -13.85 -9.41
C GLU A 42 -11.77 -13.50 -7.95
N ASN A 43 -11.92 -12.23 -7.66
CA ASN A 43 -12.64 -11.78 -6.47
C ASN A 43 -14.13 -11.65 -6.85
N LYS A 44 -14.90 -12.69 -6.56
CA LYS A 44 -16.33 -12.76 -6.90
C LYS A 44 -17.17 -11.73 -6.14
N LEU A 45 -16.75 -11.37 -4.91
CA LEU A 45 -17.45 -10.37 -4.10
C LEU A 45 -17.38 -8.98 -4.75
N ALA A 46 -16.22 -8.63 -5.29
CA ALA A 46 -15.99 -7.35 -5.96
C ALA A 46 -16.30 -7.40 -7.48
N GLY A 47 -16.52 -8.59 -8.07
CA GLY A 47 -16.74 -8.75 -9.51
C GLY A 47 -15.51 -8.43 -10.36
N ILE A 48 -14.29 -8.63 -9.84
CA ILE A 48 -13.04 -8.27 -10.50
C ILE A 48 -12.13 -9.48 -10.70
N LYS A 49 -11.17 -9.33 -11.62
CA LYS A 49 -10.10 -10.30 -11.88
C LYS A 49 -8.76 -9.72 -11.48
N LEU A 50 -8.00 -10.51 -10.74
CA LEU A 50 -6.68 -10.16 -10.26
C LEU A 50 -5.64 -10.99 -11.01
N ALA A 51 -4.66 -10.32 -11.60
CA ALA A 51 -3.56 -10.94 -12.32
C ALA A 51 -2.36 -11.12 -11.38
N GLY A 52 -1.70 -12.25 -11.47
CA GLY A 52 -0.56 -12.57 -10.60
C GLY A 52 0.45 -13.48 -11.26
N THR A 53 1.50 -13.80 -10.52
CA THR A 53 2.49 -14.80 -10.87
C THR A 53 2.60 -15.78 -9.70
N LEU A 54 2.41 -17.06 -10.00
CA LEU A 54 2.65 -18.16 -9.08
C LEU A 54 4.01 -18.78 -9.41
N THR A 55 4.89 -18.86 -8.41
CA THR A 55 6.16 -19.57 -8.53
C THR A 55 6.12 -20.83 -7.66
N LEU A 56 6.65 -21.95 -8.20
CA LEU A 56 6.73 -23.24 -7.55
C LEU A 56 8.17 -23.76 -7.62
N PRO A 57 8.71 -24.43 -6.58
CA PRO A 57 10.06 -25.00 -6.63
C PRO A 57 10.28 -25.90 -7.85
N THR A 58 9.30 -26.73 -8.19
CA THR A 58 9.22 -27.46 -9.45
C THR A 58 7.77 -27.48 -9.95
N LYS A 59 7.56 -27.87 -11.21
CA LYS A 59 6.20 -27.94 -11.78
C LYS A 59 5.37 -29.04 -11.14
N GLU A 60 6.00 -30.07 -10.61
CA GLU A 60 5.36 -31.20 -9.96
C GLU A 60 5.77 -31.22 -8.49
N GLY A 61 4.83 -31.58 -7.61
CA GLY A 61 5.04 -31.62 -6.17
C GLY A 61 3.94 -30.91 -5.40
N GLU A 62 4.01 -30.94 -4.08
CA GLU A 62 3.14 -30.22 -3.17
C GLU A 62 3.98 -29.32 -2.25
N TYR A 63 3.64 -28.06 -2.18
CA TYR A 63 4.44 -27.05 -1.48
C TYR A 63 3.62 -26.23 -0.48
N PRO A 64 4.20 -25.84 0.65
CA PRO A 64 3.69 -24.70 1.39
C PRO A 64 3.73 -23.46 0.48
N VAL A 65 2.81 -22.53 0.66
CA VAL A 65 2.73 -21.32 -0.16
C VAL A 65 2.58 -20.08 0.70
N VAL A 66 3.15 -18.97 0.23
CA VAL A 66 2.89 -17.65 0.79
C VAL A 66 2.28 -16.73 -0.26
N ILE A 67 1.38 -15.87 0.18
CA ILE A 67 0.85 -14.75 -0.60
C ILE A 67 1.60 -13.50 -0.14
N LEU A 68 2.21 -12.77 -1.07
CA LEU A 68 2.81 -11.47 -0.79
C LEU A 68 1.75 -10.38 -0.99
N ILE A 69 1.57 -9.56 0.05
CA ILE A 69 0.55 -8.49 0.12
C ILE A 69 1.28 -7.16 0.19
N SER A 70 1.08 -6.32 -0.82
CA SER A 70 1.74 -5.04 -1.00
C SER A 70 1.36 -3.98 0.04
N GLY A 71 2.18 -2.96 0.14
CA GLY A 71 1.91 -1.76 0.93
C GLY A 71 0.95 -0.80 0.25
N SER A 72 0.76 0.37 0.88
CA SER A 72 -0.16 1.41 0.41
C SER A 72 0.20 1.95 -0.98
N GLY A 73 -0.82 2.27 -1.75
CA GLY A 73 -0.71 2.77 -3.11
C GLY A 73 -0.93 1.68 -4.15
N PRO A 74 -1.16 2.05 -5.43
CA PRO A 74 -1.39 1.09 -6.50
C PRO A 74 -0.08 0.37 -6.88
N GLN A 75 0.10 -0.84 -6.37
CA GLN A 75 1.30 -1.63 -6.53
C GLN A 75 1.12 -2.75 -7.57
N ASN A 76 2.14 -2.97 -8.39
CA ASN A 76 2.22 -4.18 -9.18
C ASN A 76 2.71 -5.36 -8.31
N ARG A 77 2.62 -6.58 -8.83
CA ARG A 77 2.99 -7.83 -8.14
C ARG A 77 4.44 -7.90 -7.63
N ASP A 78 5.31 -7.03 -8.12
CA ASP A 78 6.72 -6.95 -7.71
C ASP A 78 6.95 -5.91 -6.60
N GLU A 79 5.89 -5.14 -6.25
CA GLU A 79 5.95 -3.96 -5.37
C GLU A 79 7.06 -3.00 -5.85
N GLU A 80 7.03 -2.69 -7.15
CA GLU A 80 8.10 -1.96 -7.80
C GLU A 80 8.10 -0.48 -7.40
N LEU A 81 9.15 -0.07 -6.71
CA LEU A 81 9.36 1.30 -6.27
C LEU A 81 10.78 1.75 -6.61
N LEU A 82 10.92 2.90 -7.28
CA LEU A 82 12.21 3.49 -7.68
C LEU A 82 13.09 2.49 -8.47
N GLY A 83 12.45 1.60 -9.24
CA GLY A 83 13.10 0.55 -10.01
C GLY A 83 13.59 -0.64 -9.18
N HIS A 84 13.30 -0.73 -7.88
CA HIS A 84 13.50 -1.92 -7.06
C HIS A 84 12.26 -2.80 -7.10
N LYS A 85 12.44 -4.13 -7.01
CA LYS A 85 11.39 -5.14 -7.07
C LYS A 85 11.47 -6.08 -5.86
N PRO A 86 11.17 -5.57 -4.65
CA PRO A 86 11.39 -6.34 -3.43
C PRO A 86 10.62 -7.66 -3.41
N PHE A 87 9.38 -7.70 -3.92
CA PHE A 87 8.59 -8.93 -3.96
C PHE A 87 9.11 -9.94 -4.98
N LEU A 88 9.69 -9.48 -6.09
CA LEU A 88 10.36 -10.39 -7.02
C LEU A 88 11.57 -11.07 -6.35
N VAL A 89 12.39 -10.30 -5.63
CA VAL A 89 13.57 -10.80 -4.91
C VAL A 89 13.17 -11.78 -3.80
N LEU A 90 12.17 -11.42 -3.01
CA LEU A 90 11.66 -12.28 -1.93
C LEU A 90 11.05 -13.57 -2.48
N SER A 91 10.27 -13.48 -3.55
CA SER A 91 9.69 -14.64 -4.24
C SER A 91 10.76 -15.59 -4.77
N ASP A 92 11.80 -15.07 -5.41
CA ASP A 92 12.92 -15.88 -5.91
C ASP A 92 13.60 -16.66 -4.78
N PHE A 93 13.90 -15.96 -3.68
CA PHE A 93 14.55 -16.59 -2.52
C PHE A 93 13.67 -17.69 -1.91
N LEU A 94 12.41 -17.41 -1.66
CA LEU A 94 11.48 -18.36 -1.02
C LEU A 94 11.25 -19.57 -1.93
N THR A 95 11.08 -19.35 -3.24
CA THR A 95 10.82 -20.45 -4.18
C THR A 95 12.02 -21.37 -4.32
N LYS A 96 13.23 -20.83 -4.34
CA LYS A 96 14.49 -21.63 -4.32
C LYS A 96 14.65 -22.45 -3.04
N ASN A 97 14.00 -22.02 -1.95
CA ASN A 97 14.04 -22.69 -0.65
C ASN A 97 12.79 -23.55 -0.37
N GLY A 98 12.05 -23.97 -1.39
CA GLY A 98 10.99 -24.96 -1.24
C GLY A 98 9.61 -24.40 -0.90
N ILE A 99 9.39 -23.09 -0.99
CA ILE A 99 8.13 -22.42 -0.67
C ILE A 99 7.55 -21.81 -1.95
N ALA A 100 6.35 -22.22 -2.33
CA ALA A 100 5.63 -21.57 -3.43
C ALA A 100 5.25 -20.12 -3.06
N VAL A 101 5.20 -19.25 -4.06
CA VAL A 101 4.87 -17.83 -3.81
C VAL A 101 3.85 -17.33 -4.82
N LEU A 102 2.77 -16.75 -4.33
CA LEU A 102 1.81 -15.98 -5.12
C LEU A 102 2.05 -14.48 -4.90
N ARG A 103 2.30 -13.77 -6.00
CA ARG A 103 2.34 -12.31 -6.08
C ARG A 103 1.28 -11.86 -7.07
N TYR A 104 0.55 -10.82 -6.78
CA TYR A 104 -0.50 -10.31 -7.67
C TYR A 104 -0.49 -8.78 -7.74
N ASP A 105 -1.00 -8.25 -8.84
CA ASP A 105 -1.19 -6.82 -9.04
C ASP A 105 -2.42 -6.39 -8.25
N ASP A 106 -2.34 -5.28 -7.54
CA ASP A 106 -3.48 -4.72 -6.81
C ASP A 106 -4.65 -4.45 -7.76
N ARG A 107 -5.88 -4.48 -7.24
CA ARG A 107 -7.08 -4.12 -8.01
C ARG A 107 -6.90 -2.77 -8.73
N GLY A 108 -7.28 -2.70 -10.00
CA GLY A 108 -7.14 -1.49 -10.83
C GLY A 108 -5.71 -1.10 -11.18
N THR A 109 -4.74 -2.00 -10.98
CA THR A 109 -3.31 -1.76 -11.24
C THR A 109 -2.78 -2.81 -12.21
N ALA A 110 -1.86 -2.40 -13.07
CA ALA A 110 -1.19 -3.23 -14.07
C ALA A 110 -2.18 -4.11 -14.88
N LEU A 111 -2.24 -5.42 -14.64
CA LEU A 111 -3.12 -6.35 -15.37
C LEU A 111 -4.39 -6.73 -14.59
N SER A 112 -4.54 -6.27 -13.36
CA SER A 112 -5.74 -6.49 -12.54
C SER A 112 -6.84 -5.52 -12.90
N THR A 113 -8.09 -6.02 -12.92
CA THR A 113 -9.29 -5.18 -13.13
C THR A 113 -9.77 -4.57 -11.81
N GLY A 114 -10.77 -3.69 -11.88
CA GLY A 114 -11.33 -2.99 -10.73
C GLY A 114 -10.90 -1.53 -10.66
N ASP A 115 -11.15 -0.89 -9.53
CA ASP A 115 -10.77 0.50 -9.28
C ASP A 115 -10.07 0.62 -7.92
N PHE A 116 -8.80 1.00 -7.98
CA PHE A 116 -7.99 1.24 -6.79
C PHE A 116 -8.48 2.46 -5.99
N ASN A 117 -8.91 3.52 -6.69
CA ASN A 117 -9.19 4.81 -6.05
C ASN A 117 -10.44 4.81 -5.16
N THR A 118 -11.33 3.86 -5.35
CA THR A 118 -12.56 3.71 -4.54
C THR A 118 -12.43 2.63 -3.47
N ALA A 119 -11.33 1.88 -3.48
CA ALA A 119 -11.10 0.78 -2.55
C ALA A 119 -10.59 1.25 -1.19
N THR A 120 -10.80 0.41 -0.20
CA THR A 120 -10.32 0.54 1.18
C THR A 120 -9.41 -0.64 1.53
N THR A 121 -8.69 -0.56 2.65
CA THR A 121 -7.91 -1.68 3.19
C THR A 121 -8.77 -2.96 3.37
N ALA A 122 -10.06 -2.80 3.72
CA ALA A 122 -10.98 -3.93 3.83
C ALA A 122 -11.29 -4.59 2.47
N ASP A 123 -11.37 -3.79 1.41
CA ASP A 123 -11.56 -4.30 0.05
C ASP A 123 -10.33 -5.10 -0.42
N PHE A 124 -9.13 -4.63 -0.11
CA PHE A 124 -7.89 -5.37 -0.39
C PHE A 124 -7.81 -6.68 0.40
N ALA A 125 -8.34 -6.73 1.62
CA ALA A 125 -8.44 -7.98 2.37
C ALA A 125 -9.29 -9.03 1.63
N THR A 126 -10.38 -8.63 0.94
CA THR A 126 -11.18 -9.55 0.12
C THR A 126 -10.42 -10.10 -1.10
N ASP A 127 -9.45 -9.35 -1.62
CA ASP A 127 -8.57 -9.83 -2.68
C ASP A 127 -7.64 -10.94 -2.19
N VAL A 128 -7.10 -10.79 -0.98
CA VAL A 128 -6.28 -11.83 -0.32
C VAL A 128 -7.11 -13.08 -0.02
N GLU A 129 -8.35 -12.91 0.49
CA GLU A 129 -9.28 -14.04 0.70
C GLU A 129 -9.54 -14.80 -0.61
N SER A 130 -9.70 -14.07 -1.71
CA SER A 130 -9.87 -14.66 -3.05
C SER A 130 -8.61 -15.38 -3.55
N ALA A 131 -7.42 -14.84 -3.25
CA ALA A 131 -6.15 -15.50 -3.54
C ALA A 131 -6.00 -16.82 -2.77
N ILE A 132 -6.40 -16.86 -1.48
CA ILE A 132 -6.43 -18.10 -0.69
C ILE A 132 -7.36 -19.13 -1.33
N LEU A 133 -8.58 -18.73 -1.71
CA LEU A 133 -9.55 -19.61 -2.36
C LEU A 133 -8.99 -20.17 -3.68
N TYR A 134 -8.32 -19.35 -4.48
CA TYR A 134 -7.65 -19.80 -5.70
C TYR A 134 -6.55 -20.82 -5.39
N LEU A 135 -5.66 -20.55 -4.44
CA LEU A 135 -4.58 -21.47 -4.08
C LEU A 135 -5.10 -22.82 -3.58
N LYS A 136 -6.25 -22.85 -2.92
CA LYS A 136 -6.91 -24.10 -2.48
C LYS A 136 -7.40 -24.97 -3.64
N THR A 137 -7.58 -24.41 -4.84
CA THR A 137 -7.92 -25.20 -6.05
C THR A 137 -6.70 -25.85 -6.70
N ARG A 138 -5.50 -25.41 -6.34
CA ARG A 138 -4.25 -25.88 -6.94
C ARG A 138 -3.80 -27.20 -6.31
N LYS A 139 -3.47 -28.18 -7.13
CA LYS A 139 -2.97 -29.49 -6.66
C LYS A 139 -1.54 -29.44 -6.11
N GLU A 140 -0.77 -28.43 -6.53
CA GLU A 140 0.62 -28.22 -6.11
C GLU A 140 0.73 -27.55 -4.73
N ILE A 141 -0.39 -27.19 -4.11
CA ILE A 141 -0.41 -26.45 -2.85
C ILE A 141 -0.91 -27.31 -1.70
N ILE A 142 -0.12 -27.36 -0.63
CA ILE A 142 -0.50 -27.96 0.65
C ILE A 142 -1.51 -27.02 1.34
N LYS A 143 -2.80 -27.37 1.28
CA LYS A 143 -3.93 -26.50 1.61
C LYS A 143 -3.94 -25.97 3.05
N ASN A 144 -3.32 -26.65 3.99
CA ASN A 144 -3.19 -26.24 5.39
C ASN A 144 -1.84 -25.57 5.71
N LYS A 145 -1.07 -25.20 4.67
CA LYS A 145 0.22 -24.50 4.77
C LYS A 145 0.24 -23.24 3.90
N ILE A 146 -0.82 -22.45 3.95
CA ILE A 146 -0.90 -21.15 3.28
C ILE A 146 -0.52 -20.07 4.30
N GLY A 147 0.52 -19.31 4.02
CA GLY A 147 0.96 -18.17 4.82
C GLY A 147 0.70 -16.84 4.11
N LEU A 148 0.65 -15.76 4.88
CA LEU A 148 0.55 -14.41 4.36
C LEU A 148 1.80 -13.61 4.77
N ILE A 149 2.41 -12.90 3.84
CA ILE A 149 3.50 -11.97 4.10
C ILE A 149 3.03 -10.59 3.66
N GLY A 150 2.77 -9.70 4.61
CA GLY A 150 2.27 -8.36 4.33
C GLY A 150 3.30 -7.28 4.61
N HIS A 151 3.53 -6.40 3.65
CA HIS A 151 4.39 -5.23 3.81
C HIS A 151 3.55 -3.98 4.11
N SER A 152 3.94 -3.19 5.11
CA SER A 152 3.29 -1.92 5.45
C SER A 152 1.77 -2.09 5.64
N GLU A 153 0.92 -1.55 4.74
CA GLU A 153 -0.54 -1.78 4.75
C GLU A 153 -0.89 -3.26 4.58
N GLY A 154 -0.14 -4.02 3.79
CA GLY A 154 -0.28 -5.48 3.72
C GLY A 154 -0.11 -6.15 5.09
N GLY A 155 0.68 -5.54 5.98
CA GLY A 155 0.81 -5.93 7.38
C GLY A 155 -0.42 -5.64 8.25
N LEU A 156 -1.37 -4.80 7.79
CA LEU A 156 -2.71 -4.66 8.38
C LEU A 156 -3.68 -5.68 7.78
N ILE A 157 -3.56 -5.93 6.46
CA ILE A 157 -4.44 -6.84 5.72
C ILE A 157 -4.23 -8.28 6.16
N ALA A 158 -2.99 -8.72 6.34
CA ALA A 158 -2.68 -10.10 6.73
C ALA A 158 -3.37 -10.51 8.05
N PRO A 159 -3.31 -9.75 9.16
CA PRO A 159 -4.07 -10.04 10.38
C PRO A 159 -5.58 -9.97 10.19
N MET A 160 -6.09 -9.04 9.35
CA MET A 160 -7.53 -8.95 9.05
C MET A 160 -8.08 -10.25 8.48
N VAL A 161 -7.33 -10.86 7.56
CA VAL A 161 -7.69 -12.12 6.92
C VAL A 161 -7.45 -13.29 7.86
N ALA A 162 -6.29 -13.36 8.51
CA ALA A 162 -5.92 -14.48 9.39
C ALA A 162 -6.87 -14.61 10.59
N SER A 163 -7.32 -13.51 11.19
CA SER A 163 -8.23 -13.52 12.33
C SER A 163 -9.63 -14.10 12.00
N LYS A 164 -9.98 -14.22 10.72
CA LYS A 164 -11.27 -14.71 10.24
C LYS A 164 -11.18 -16.04 9.49
N SER A 165 -9.99 -16.44 9.05
CA SER A 165 -9.78 -17.59 8.19
C SER A 165 -8.98 -18.68 8.89
N LYS A 166 -9.53 -19.91 8.90
CA LYS A 166 -8.81 -21.11 9.35
C LYS A 166 -7.85 -21.66 8.30
N ASP A 167 -7.85 -21.10 7.10
CA ASP A 167 -7.01 -21.53 5.99
C ASP A 167 -5.61 -20.87 6.04
N VAL A 168 -5.41 -19.85 6.87
CA VAL A 168 -4.12 -19.19 7.08
C VAL A 168 -3.37 -19.88 8.20
N ALA A 169 -2.21 -20.45 7.88
CA ALA A 169 -1.37 -21.17 8.82
C ALA A 169 -0.46 -20.26 9.65
N PHE A 170 0.01 -19.16 9.06
CA PHE A 170 0.89 -18.17 9.70
C PHE A 170 0.87 -16.84 8.95
N ILE A 171 1.31 -15.80 9.61
CA ILE A 171 1.53 -14.49 9.01
C ILE A 171 2.95 -13.99 9.30
N VAL A 172 3.50 -13.19 8.38
CA VAL A 172 4.75 -12.45 8.54
C VAL A 172 4.46 -10.99 8.24
N LEU A 173 4.83 -10.10 9.15
CA LEU A 173 4.57 -8.67 9.04
C LEU A 173 5.89 -7.93 8.78
N LEU A 174 6.06 -7.42 7.56
CA LEU A 174 7.19 -6.59 7.17
C LEU A 174 6.80 -5.12 7.34
N ALA A 175 7.31 -4.48 8.38
CA ALA A 175 6.94 -3.11 8.77
C ALA A 175 5.40 -2.94 8.95
N GLY A 176 4.71 -4.00 9.37
CA GLY A 176 3.30 -3.94 9.73
C GLY A 176 3.07 -3.12 10.99
N THR A 177 1.91 -2.48 11.08
CA THR A 177 1.61 -1.56 12.18
C THR A 177 0.71 -2.19 13.24
N GLY A 178 0.95 -1.86 14.51
CA GLY A 178 0.15 -2.32 15.66
C GLY A 178 -0.67 -1.22 16.33
N ILE A 179 -0.64 0.01 15.81
CA ILE A 179 -1.36 1.16 16.36
C ILE A 179 -2.41 1.69 15.38
N GLN A 180 -3.40 2.42 15.89
CA GLN A 180 -4.47 2.98 15.08
C GLN A 180 -3.94 3.88 13.95
N GLY A 181 -4.61 3.89 12.81
CA GLY A 181 -4.13 4.52 11.59
C GLY A 181 -3.85 6.01 11.71
N ASP A 182 -4.66 6.76 12.44
CA ASP A 182 -4.43 8.20 12.71
C ASP A 182 -3.13 8.43 13.50
N GLN A 183 -2.88 7.60 14.52
CA GLN A 183 -1.66 7.67 15.33
C GLN A 183 -0.43 7.28 14.51
N LEU A 184 -0.57 6.24 13.68
CA LEU A 184 0.49 5.81 12.78
C LEU A 184 0.89 6.91 11.80
N LEU A 185 -0.07 7.52 11.11
CA LEU A 185 0.21 8.57 10.12
C LEU A 185 0.90 9.79 10.75
N LEU A 186 0.50 10.16 11.97
CA LEU A 186 1.17 11.23 12.71
C LEU A 186 2.60 10.86 13.10
N LEU A 187 2.80 9.65 13.64
CA LEU A 187 4.12 9.18 14.05
C LEU A 187 5.06 9.08 12.84
N GLN A 188 4.61 8.44 11.76
CA GLN A 188 5.39 8.30 10.52
C GLN A 188 5.80 9.66 9.96
N LYS A 189 4.83 10.59 9.84
CA LYS A 189 5.11 11.95 9.37
C LYS A 189 6.16 12.64 10.24
N LYS A 190 6.01 12.57 11.57
CA LYS A 190 6.96 13.16 12.51
C LYS A 190 8.38 12.62 12.29
N LEU A 191 8.55 11.30 12.26
CA LEU A 191 9.88 10.67 12.10
C LEU A 191 10.52 11.00 10.75
N ILE A 192 9.73 11.10 9.68
CA ILE A 192 10.22 11.52 8.36
C ILE A 192 10.69 12.97 8.40
N GLU A 193 9.90 13.87 8.99
CA GLU A 193 10.22 15.30 9.09
C GLU A 193 11.46 15.56 9.97
N GLU A 194 11.59 14.85 11.09
CA GLU A 194 12.79 14.88 11.95
C GLU A 194 14.03 14.43 11.16
N THR A 195 13.93 13.31 10.45
CA THR A 195 15.02 12.77 9.62
C THR A 195 15.40 13.72 8.47
N ALA A 196 14.42 14.44 7.93
CA ALA A 196 14.63 15.46 6.90
C ALA A 196 15.19 16.77 7.45
N GLY A 197 15.38 16.90 8.77
CA GLY A 197 15.96 18.06 9.43
C GLY A 197 15.03 19.28 9.48
N LEU A 198 13.72 19.08 9.48
CA LEU A 198 12.76 20.15 9.71
C LEU A 198 12.87 20.66 11.15
N LYS A 199 12.52 21.93 11.37
CA LYS A 199 12.52 22.53 12.72
C LYS A 199 11.39 21.93 13.56
N ASP A 200 11.62 21.76 14.84
CA ASP A 200 10.64 21.22 15.79
C ASP A 200 9.32 22.00 15.77
N GLU A 201 9.36 23.33 15.64
CA GLU A 201 8.18 24.18 15.55
C GLU A 201 7.33 23.84 14.32
N ASP A 202 7.96 23.62 13.15
CA ASP A 202 7.26 23.27 11.90
C ASP A 202 6.63 21.87 12.02
N ILE A 203 7.37 20.92 12.63
CA ILE A 203 6.88 19.57 12.91
C ILE A 203 5.67 19.60 13.82
N GLN A 204 5.73 20.33 14.95
CA GLN A 204 4.64 20.43 15.90
C GLN A 204 3.40 21.09 15.28
N ASN A 205 3.58 22.15 14.48
CA ASN A 205 2.51 22.81 13.74
C ASN A 205 1.86 21.84 12.73
N GLY A 206 2.65 21.06 12.01
CA GLY A 206 2.20 20.01 11.11
C GLY A 206 1.43 18.91 11.82
N GLN A 207 1.94 18.42 12.96
CA GLN A 207 1.30 17.40 13.80
C GLN A 207 -0.08 17.89 14.31
N SER A 208 -0.13 19.10 14.89
CA SER A 208 -1.38 19.68 15.39
C SER A 208 -2.41 19.85 14.28
N SER A 209 -1.96 20.29 13.10
CA SER A 209 -2.82 20.45 11.93
C SER A 209 -3.42 19.13 11.46
N ASN A 210 -2.60 18.09 11.32
CA ASN A 210 -3.07 16.79 10.87
C ASN A 210 -3.98 16.13 11.91
N ARG A 211 -3.67 16.28 13.22
CA ARG A 211 -4.54 15.79 14.29
C ARG A 211 -5.94 16.36 14.16
N LYS A 212 -6.09 17.67 14.00
CA LYS A 212 -7.40 18.31 13.81
C LYS A 212 -8.14 17.78 12.57
N ALA A 213 -7.43 17.58 11.45
CA ALA A 213 -8.04 17.05 10.25
C ALA A 213 -8.50 15.58 10.44
N PHE A 214 -7.71 14.75 11.14
CA PHE A 214 -8.07 13.36 11.45
C PHE A 214 -9.24 13.30 12.45
N ASP A 215 -9.27 14.19 13.44
CA ASP A 215 -10.38 14.29 14.39
C ASP A 215 -11.71 14.63 13.68
N ILE A 216 -11.67 15.47 12.65
CA ILE A 216 -12.84 15.73 11.79
C ILE A 216 -13.30 14.42 11.12
N VAL A 217 -12.40 13.64 10.53
CA VAL A 217 -12.76 12.36 9.90
C VAL A 217 -13.31 11.37 10.91
N ILE A 218 -12.71 11.27 12.10
CA ILE A 218 -13.10 10.32 13.13
C ILE A 218 -14.50 10.63 13.67
N ASN A 219 -14.79 11.91 13.90
CA ASN A 219 -16.03 12.36 14.55
C ASN A 219 -17.19 12.61 13.58
N SER A 220 -16.94 12.69 12.27
CA SER A 220 -17.99 12.92 11.28
C SER A 220 -18.77 11.64 10.96
N LYS A 221 -20.07 11.82 10.70
CA LYS A 221 -21.02 10.73 10.44
C LYS A 221 -21.20 10.39 8.96
N SER A 222 -20.83 11.33 8.06
CA SER A 222 -20.96 11.13 6.61
C SER A 222 -19.79 11.75 5.85
N LEU A 223 -19.61 11.30 4.59
CA LEU A 223 -18.61 11.86 3.68
C LEU A 223 -18.89 13.36 3.39
N GLU A 224 -20.15 13.74 3.27
CA GLU A 224 -20.55 15.13 3.04
C GLU A 224 -20.14 16.00 4.22
N GLN A 225 -20.37 15.53 5.45
CA GLN A 225 -19.93 16.23 6.66
C GLN A 225 -18.41 16.35 6.71
N ILE A 226 -17.67 15.26 6.45
CA ILE A 226 -16.20 15.29 6.39
C ILE A 226 -15.72 16.35 5.40
N LYS A 227 -16.25 16.37 4.18
CA LYS A 227 -15.86 17.35 3.14
C LYS A 227 -16.17 18.77 3.55
N SER A 228 -17.36 19.01 4.13
CA SER A 228 -17.78 20.31 4.61
C SER A 228 -16.86 20.83 5.71
N ASP A 229 -16.66 20.03 6.75
CA ASP A 229 -15.91 20.41 7.93
C ASP A 229 -14.41 20.59 7.63
N LEU A 230 -13.82 19.70 6.80
CA LEU A 230 -12.45 19.88 6.31
C LEU A 230 -12.31 21.15 5.46
N THR A 231 -13.30 21.48 4.62
CA THR A 231 -13.28 22.69 3.80
C THR A 231 -13.27 23.94 4.69
N LEU A 232 -14.13 23.98 5.70
CA LEU A 232 -14.17 25.07 6.67
C LEU A 232 -12.85 25.19 7.44
N TYR A 233 -12.33 24.06 7.91
CA TYR A 233 -11.07 23.99 8.63
C TYR A 233 -9.90 24.54 7.81
N TYR A 234 -9.71 24.08 6.57
CA TYR A 234 -8.59 24.54 5.74
C TYR A 234 -8.76 26.00 5.28
N LYS A 235 -9.98 26.47 5.01
CA LYS A 235 -10.23 27.89 4.72
C LYS A 235 -9.89 28.78 5.91
N GLN A 236 -10.24 28.37 7.12
CA GLN A 236 -9.89 29.11 8.34
C GLN A 236 -8.37 29.12 8.53
N LYS A 237 -7.71 27.99 8.37
CA LYS A 237 -6.25 27.86 8.49
C LYS A 237 -5.49 28.79 7.53
N LEU A 238 -5.97 28.94 6.28
CA LEU A 238 -5.38 29.86 5.31
C LEU A 238 -5.57 31.33 5.73
N LYS A 239 -6.70 31.67 6.35
CA LYS A 239 -6.93 33.03 6.90
C LYS A 239 -6.01 33.35 8.09
N GLU A 240 -5.81 32.38 8.98
CA GLU A 240 -4.93 32.50 10.15
C GLU A 240 -3.44 32.54 9.77
N ASN A 241 -3.06 31.84 8.71
CA ASN A 241 -1.69 31.83 8.20
C ASN A 241 -1.65 31.99 6.67
N PRO A 242 -1.68 33.24 6.15
CA PRO A 242 -1.63 33.50 4.72
C PRO A 242 -0.34 33.02 4.02
N ASN A 243 0.72 32.77 4.79
CA ASN A 243 2.04 32.36 4.28
C ASN A 243 2.18 30.83 4.10
N ILE A 244 1.10 30.06 4.25
CA ILE A 244 1.13 28.63 3.98
C ILE A 244 1.64 28.40 2.54
N GLN A 245 2.71 27.60 2.42
CA GLN A 245 3.28 27.26 1.12
C GLN A 245 2.27 26.42 0.31
N LYS A 246 1.95 26.91 -0.86
CA LYS A 246 1.08 26.24 -1.83
C LYS A 246 1.90 25.84 -3.06
N PRO A 247 1.50 24.81 -3.80
CA PRO A 247 2.06 24.54 -5.13
C PRO A 247 2.03 25.80 -6.00
N GLU A 248 3.05 25.95 -6.82
CA GLU A 248 3.19 27.13 -7.70
C GLU A 248 1.96 27.27 -8.62
N GLY A 249 1.38 28.47 -8.67
CA GLY A 249 0.19 28.78 -9.46
C GLY A 249 -1.15 28.33 -8.86
N MET A 250 -1.14 27.70 -7.69
CA MET A 250 -2.38 27.22 -7.05
C MET A 250 -3.03 28.32 -6.19
N ASN A 251 -4.30 28.62 -6.45
CA ASN A 251 -5.09 29.53 -5.60
C ASN A 251 -5.59 28.83 -4.31
N ASP A 252 -6.14 29.60 -3.39
CA ASP A 252 -6.59 29.12 -2.08
C ASP A 252 -7.70 28.06 -2.17
N ASP A 253 -8.68 28.28 -3.05
CA ASP A 253 -9.80 27.36 -3.21
C ASP A 253 -9.34 26.01 -3.78
N ASP A 254 -8.43 26.00 -4.74
CA ASP A 254 -7.88 24.76 -5.32
C ASP A 254 -6.97 24.04 -4.34
N PHE A 255 -6.21 24.80 -3.53
CA PHE A 255 -5.43 24.21 -2.44
C PHE A 255 -6.33 23.53 -1.41
N VAL A 256 -7.41 24.19 -0.97
CA VAL A 256 -8.38 23.61 -0.04
C VAL A 256 -9.01 22.34 -0.63
N LYS A 257 -9.45 22.38 -1.90
CA LYS A 257 -10.00 21.18 -2.59
C LYS A 257 -9.00 20.03 -2.59
N LEU A 258 -7.71 20.32 -2.87
CA LEU A 258 -6.65 19.31 -2.87
C LEU A 258 -6.49 18.67 -1.48
N GLN A 259 -6.40 19.48 -0.43
CA GLN A 259 -6.29 19.00 0.95
C GLN A 259 -7.49 18.13 1.36
N VAL A 260 -8.69 18.60 1.06
CA VAL A 260 -9.92 17.82 1.31
C VAL A 260 -9.92 16.51 0.56
N LYS A 261 -9.55 16.49 -0.74
CA LYS A 261 -9.50 15.28 -1.54
C LYS A 261 -8.50 14.25 -0.98
N GLN A 262 -7.35 14.69 -0.48
CA GLN A 262 -6.33 13.81 0.09
C GLN A 262 -6.82 13.08 1.35
N ILE A 263 -7.69 13.71 2.16
CA ILE A 263 -8.14 13.16 3.45
C ILE A 263 -9.53 12.52 3.33
N ALA A 264 -10.42 13.08 2.52
CA ALA A 264 -11.80 12.63 2.39
C ALA A 264 -11.98 11.48 1.37
N ASN A 265 -10.92 10.79 0.93
CA ASN A 265 -11.07 9.60 0.09
C ASN A 265 -11.44 8.35 0.92
N PRO A 266 -12.04 7.31 0.32
CA PRO A 266 -12.51 6.12 1.04
C PRO A 266 -11.40 5.41 1.81
N TRP A 267 -10.23 5.22 1.18
CA TRP A 267 -9.08 4.57 1.78
C TRP A 267 -8.63 5.29 3.05
N MET A 268 -8.39 6.61 2.97
CA MET A 268 -7.89 7.39 4.11
C MET A 268 -8.89 7.41 5.26
N GLN A 269 -10.20 7.51 4.97
CA GLN A 269 -11.24 7.45 6.00
C GLN A 269 -11.24 6.11 6.74
N TYR A 270 -11.10 5.01 6.01
CA TYR A 270 -11.01 3.67 6.60
C TYR A 270 -9.74 3.54 7.42
N PHE A 271 -8.59 3.89 6.84
CA PHE A 271 -7.27 3.74 7.43
C PHE A 271 -7.13 4.52 8.74
N ILE A 272 -7.55 5.80 8.79
CA ILE A 272 -7.51 6.65 9.99
C ILE A 272 -8.30 6.01 11.14
N LYS A 273 -9.44 5.40 10.86
CA LYS A 273 -10.34 4.82 11.89
C LYS A 273 -9.95 3.39 12.29
N TYR A 274 -9.16 2.71 11.48
CA TYR A 274 -8.86 1.30 11.71
C TYR A 274 -7.88 1.10 12.87
N ASN A 275 -8.26 0.22 13.80
CA ASN A 275 -7.39 -0.22 14.90
C ASN A 275 -6.96 -1.68 14.66
N PRO A 276 -5.68 -1.94 14.37
CA PRO A 276 -5.19 -3.29 14.08
C PRO A 276 -5.17 -4.22 15.28
N SER A 277 -5.16 -3.71 16.52
CA SER A 277 -5.17 -4.54 17.73
C SER A 277 -6.37 -5.50 17.77
N LEU A 278 -7.51 -5.07 17.20
CA LEU A 278 -8.73 -5.88 17.13
C LEU A 278 -8.56 -7.22 16.37
N ASN A 279 -7.56 -7.29 15.50
CA ASN A 279 -7.25 -8.49 14.72
C ASN A 279 -5.96 -9.18 15.19
N LEU A 280 -5.00 -8.42 15.74
CA LEU A 280 -3.73 -8.95 16.25
C LEU A 280 -3.88 -9.73 17.58
N GLU A 281 -4.93 -9.49 18.34
CA GLU A 281 -5.23 -10.16 19.61
C GLU A 281 -5.99 -11.51 19.42
N LYS A 282 -6.34 -11.87 18.18
CA LYS A 282 -7.07 -13.11 17.83
C LYS A 282 -6.16 -14.17 17.27
#